data_6b624c51258a96a22a1ec8442cba2146
#
_entry.id   6b624c51258a96a22a1ec8442cba2146
#
_cell.length_a   1.000
_cell.length_b   1.000
_cell.length_c   1.000
_cell.angle_alpha   90.00
_cell.angle_beta   90.00
_cell.angle_gamma   90.00
#
_symmetry.space_group_name_H-M   'P 1'
#
loop_
_entity.id
_entity.type
_entity.pdbx_description
1 polymer ?
#
loop_
_entity_poly.entity_id
_entity_poly.type
_entity_poly.pdbx_seq_one_letter_code
_entity_poly.pdbx_strand_id
1 'polypeptide(L)'
;MRKPCLLLLAVLVLLAAACSSDASEQIEGTWLETTYGVYWEIGDDGQFIVAWNEELRHPIELGNYTFDGETLTMNTASDSPNCPDTSVTWTVAFSDEDDQADLTFVEDSCVASERSMDLVWIRQSS
;
A
#
# COMPACT_ATOMS: atom_id res chain seq x y z
N MET A 1 -3.81 -0.87 -15.61
CA MET A 1 -4.55 -1.13 -16.83
C MET A 1 -5.43 -2.33 -16.68
N ARG A 2 -6.66 -2.20 -17.06
CA ARG A 2 -7.61 -3.29 -16.89
C ARG A 2 -7.66 -4.20 -18.07
N LYS A 3 -7.80 -5.46 -17.81
CA LYS A 3 -7.95 -6.43 -18.87
C LYS A 3 -9.35 -6.37 -19.44
N PRO A 4 -9.49 -6.69 -20.70
CA PRO A 4 -10.81 -6.65 -21.35
C PRO A 4 -11.64 -7.84 -20.90
N CYS A 5 -12.27 -7.69 -19.79
CA CYS A 5 -13.13 -8.74 -19.26
C CYS A 5 -14.28 -9.06 -20.19
N LEU A 6 -14.61 -8.10 -21.04
CA LEU A 6 -15.74 -8.28 -21.95
C LEU A 6 -15.59 -9.48 -22.84
N LEU A 7 -14.38 -9.72 -23.27
CA LEU A 7 -14.16 -10.85 -24.18
C LEU A 7 -14.40 -12.17 -23.52
N LEU A 8 -14.25 -12.20 -22.23
CA LEU A 8 -14.38 -13.43 -21.49
C LEU A 8 -15.82 -13.74 -21.16
N LEU A 9 -16.64 -12.71 -21.16
CA LEU A 9 -18.04 -12.90 -20.83
C LEU A 9 -18.75 -13.84 -21.78
N ALA A 10 -18.34 -13.80 -23.01
CA ALA A 10 -19.00 -14.65 -24.01
C ALA A 10 -18.65 -16.10 -23.79
N VAL A 11 -17.64 -16.37 -23.04
CA VAL A 11 -17.17 -17.72 -22.92
C VAL A 11 -17.77 -18.43 -21.74
N LEU A 12 -17.64 -17.89 -20.56
CA LEU A 12 -18.13 -18.58 -19.39
C LEU A 12 -18.18 -17.68 -18.19
N VAL A 13 -19.21 -17.90 -17.41
CA VAL A 13 -19.36 -17.23 -16.13
C VAL A 13 -18.18 -17.53 -15.20
N LEU A 14 -17.59 -18.67 -15.38
CA LEU A 14 -16.48 -19.09 -14.53
C LEU A 14 -15.30 -18.14 -14.55
N LEU A 15 -15.16 -17.40 -15.64
CA LEU A 15 -14.04 -16.51 -15.77
C LEU A 15 -14.27 -15.14 -15.16
N ALA A 16 -15.44 -14.92 -14.59
CA ALA A 16 -15.72 -13.65 -13.96
C ALA A 16 -14.72 -13.33 -12.87
N ALA A 17 -14.24 -14.34 -12.16
CA ALA A 17 -13.24 -14.13 -11.11
C ALA A 17 -11.93 -13.62 -11.68
N ALA A 18 -11.60 -13.99 -12.90
CA ALA A 18 -10.37 -13.52 -13.53
C ALA A 18 -10.44 -12.04 -13.89
N CYS A 19 -11.63 -11.47 -13.90
CA CYS A 19 -11.83 -10.06 -14.18
C CYS A 19 -11.76 -9.20 -12.93
N SER A 20 -11.69 -9.81 -11.78
CA SER A 20 -11.55 -9.07 -10.54
C SER A 20 -10.26 -8.29 -10.60
N SER A 21 -10.32 -7.01 -10.32
CA SER A 21 -9.11 -6.22 -10.28
C SER A 21 -8.22 -6.79 -9.18
N ASP A 22 -6.96 -6.88 -9.46
CA ASP A 22 -6.01 -7.26 -8.46
C ASP A 22 -5.81 -6.04 -7.56
N ALA A 23 -6.35 -6.09 -6.36
CA ALA A 23 -6.26 -4.97 -5.44
C ALA A 23 -4.82 -4.59 -5.16
N SER A 24 -3.93 -5.57 -5.09
CA SER A 24 -2.53 -5.28 -4.79
C SER A 24 -1.88 -4.47 -5.89
N GLU A 25 -2.29 -4.64 -7.16
CA GLU A 25 -1.73 -3.85 -8.26
C GLU A 25 -2.03 -2.37 -8.10
N GLN A 26 -3.17 -2.05 -7.52
CA GLN A 26 -3.58 -0.67 -7.36
C GLN A 26 -2.68 0.08 -6.39
N ILE A 27 -2.17 -0.61 -5.38
CA ILE A 27 -1.37 0.03 -4.34
C ILE A 27 0.13 -0.12 -4.59
N GLU A 28 0.54 -1.02 -5.48
CA GLU A 28 1.97 -1.23 -5.75
C GLU A 28 2.63 0.01 -6.32
N GLY A 29 3.89 0.22 -5.96
CA GLY A 29 4.67 1.32 -6.47
C GLY A 29 5.32 2.11 -5.36
N THR A 30 5.88 3.26 -5.74
CA THR A 30 6.53 4.15 -4.80
C THR A 30 5.64 5.36 -4.57
N TRP A 31 5.46 5.69 -3.31
CA TRP A 31 4.58 6.77 -2.88
C TRP A 31 5.33 7.74 -1.99
N LEU A 32 5.04 9.03 -2.14
CA LEU A 32 5.54 10.06 -1.23
C LEU A 32 4.44 10.39 -0.24
N GLU A 33 4.72 10.22 1.03
CA GLU A 33 3.81 10.62 2.08
C GLU A 33 4.03 12.10 2.35
N THR A 34 2.97 12.90 2.28
CA THR A 34 3.10 14.34 2.18
C THR A 34 3.30 15.07 3.52
N THR A 35 2.97 14.44 4.64
CA THR A 35 3.11 15.09 5.94
C THR A 35 4.56 15.18 6.39
N TYR A 36 5.26 14.05 6.30
CA TYR A 36 6.65 13.97 6.76
C TYR A 36 7.66 13.92 5.63
N GLY A 37 7.20 13.74 4.40
CA GLY A 37 8.09 13.66 3.27
C GLY A 37 8.85 12.35 3.18
N VAL A 38 8.30 11.27 3.69
CA VAL A 38 8.92 9.95 3.61
C VAL A 38 8.41 9.19 2.40
N TYR A 39 9.20 8.28 1.91
CA TYR A 39 8.87 7.46 0.75
C TYR A 39 8.50 6.05 1.19
N TRP A 40 7.44 5.53 0.59
CA TRP A 40 6.93 4.20 0.87
C TRP A 40 7.00 3.39 -0.41
N GLU A 41 7.72 2.30 -0.40
CA GLU A 41 7.69 1.37 -1.52
C GLU A 41 6.78 0.21 -1.18
N ILE A 42 5.78 -0.02 -2.00
CA ILE A 42 4.84 -1.11 -1.84
C ILE A 42 5.16 -2.10 -2.95
N GLY A 43 5.76 -3.22 -2.58
CA GLY A 43 6.26 -4.18 -3.56
C GLY A 43 5.19 -5.15 -4.02
N ASP A 44 5.43 -5.77 -5.17
CA ASP A 44 4.52 -6.77 -5.70
C ASP A 44 4.71 -8.13 -5.04
N ASP A 45 5.67 -8.23 -4.16
CA ASP A 45 5.96 -9.45 -3.40
C ASP A 45 5.31 -9.44 -2.01
N GLY A 46 4.47 -8.45 -1.73
CA GLY A 46 3.81 -8.35 -0.43
C GLY A 46 4.66 -7.68 0.63
N GLN A 47 5.75 -7.03 0.25
CA GLN A 47 6.62 -6.37 1.21
C GLN A 47 6.59 -4.86 1.03
N PHE A 48 6.93 -4.14 2.09
CA PHE A 48 7.01 -2.69 2.02
C PHE A 48 8.28 -2.18 2.70
N ILE A 49 8.72 -1.00 2.26
CA ILE A 49 9.86 -0.28 2.82
C ILE A 49 9.47 1.18 2.96
N VAL A 50 9.84 1.79 4.08
CA VAL A 50 9.67 3.23 4.30
C VAL A 50 11.04 3.83 4.54
N ALA A 51 11.38 4.91 3.84
CA ALA A 51 12.67 5.56 3.98
C ALA A 51 12.54 7.07 3.77
N TRP A 52 13.55 7.81 4.22
CA TRP A 52 13.55 9.27 4.09
C TRP A 52 13.90 9.73 2.68
N ASN A 53 14.48 8.86 1.86
CA ASN A 53 14.89 9.27 0.52
C ASN A 53 14.29 8.35 -0.53
N GLU A 54 14.26 8.87 -1.74
CA GLU A 54 13.64 8.19 -2.86
C GLU A 54 14.36 6.89 -3.24
N GLU A 55 15.64 6.81 -2.93
CA GLU A 55 16.43 5.60 -3.20
C GLU A 55 16.11 4.49 -2.21
N LEU A 56 15.32 4.76 -1.20
CA LEU A 56 14.91 3.79 -0.19
C LEU A 56 16.09 3.21 0.58
N ARG A 57 17.12 4.03 0.76
CA ARG A 57 18.27 3.65 1.56
C ARG A 57 18.01 3.96 3.02
N HIS A 58 18.57 3.14 3.89
CA HIS A 58 18.42 3.31 5.32
C HIS A 58 16.94 3.33 5.72
N PRO A 59 16.25 2.20 5.52
CA PRO A 59 14.83 2.14 5.84
C PRO A 59 14.56 2.47 7.30
N ILE A 60 13.47 3.19 7.53
CA ILE A 60 13.01 3.45 8.89
C ILE A 60 11.96 2.45 9.34
N GLU A 61 11.25 1.82 8.38
CA GLU A 61 10.37 0.70 8.64
C GLU A 61 10.41 -0.25 7.47
N LEU A 62 10.18 -1.52 7.75
CA LEU A 62 10.06 -2.53 6.70
C LEU A 62 9.25 -3.71 7.22
N GLY A 63 8.67 -4.47 6.31
CA GLY A 63 7.87 -5.62 6.68
C GLY A 63 7.03 -6.09 5.51
N ASN A 64 5.87 -6.65 5.83
CA ASN A 64 4.93 -7.11 4.80
C ASN A 64 3.59 -6.44 4.97
N TYR A 65 2.76 -6.52 3.93
CA TYR A 65 1.45 -5.89 3.94
C TYR A 65 0.42 -6.78 3.28
N THR A 66 -0.84 -6.52 3.59
CA THR A 66 -1.97 -7.06 2.84
C THR A 66 -2.88 -5.90 2.48
N PHE A 67 -3.51 -5.99 1.32
CA PHE A 67 -4.45 -4.98 0.86
C PHE A 67 -5.57 -5.66 0.09
N ASP A 68 -6.81 -5.44 0.52
CA ASP A 68 -7.96 -6.10 -0.08
C ASP A 68 -8.77 -5.19 -1.00
N GLY A 69 -8.24 -4.02 -1.32
CA GLY A 69 -8.93 -3.01 -2.11
C GLY A 69 -9.48 -1.87 -1.29
N GLU A 70 -9.56 -2.05 0.01
CA GLU A 70 -10.07 -1.04 0.92
C GLU A 70 -9.24 -0.92 2.19
N THR A 71 -8.84 -2.04 2.76
CA THR A 71 -8.11 -2.07 4.03
C THR A 71 -6.67 -2.47 3.79
N LEU A 72 -5.76 -1.63 4.24
CA LEU A 72 -4.32 -1.86 4.19
C LEU A 72 -3.83 -2.17 5.59
N THR A 73 -3.21 -3.34 5.75
CA THR A 73 -2.58 -3.71 7.02
C THR A 73 -1.10 -3.94 6.78
N MET A 74 -0.27 -3.28 7.57
CA MET A 74 1.18 -3.44 7.49
C MET A 74 1.70 -4.05 8.77
N ASN A 75 2.54 -5.08 8.61
CA ASN A 75 3.17 -5.76 9.74
C ASN A 75 4.66 -5.54 9.63
N THR A 76 5.23 -4.84 10.62
CA THR A 76 6.66 -4.58 10.59
C THR A 76 7.43 -5.82 11.00
N ALA A 77 8.55 -6.01 10.33
CA ALA A 77 9.43 -7.16 10.62
C ALA A 77 10.14 -6.97 11.95
N SER A 78 10.69 -8.06 12.48
CA SER A 78 11.41 -8.00 13.74
C SER A 78 12.66 -7.14 13.67
N ASP A 79 13.21 -6.97 12.46
CA ASP A 79 14.39 -6.13 12.26
C ASP A 79 14.04 -4.74 11.75
N SER A 80 12.77 -4.36 11.75
CA SER A 80 12.38 -3.00 11.38
C SER A 80 12.98 -2.02 12.39
N PRO A 81 13.66 -0.96 11.92
CA PRO A 81 14.26 0.01 12.86
C PRO A 81 13.22 0.67 13.75
N ASN A 82 12.08 1.04 13.20
CA ASN A 82 10.99 1.58 13.96
C ASN A 82 9.89 0.56 14.12
N CYS A 83 9.27 0.52 15.28
CA CYS A 83 8.07 -0.27 15.54
C CYS A 83 8.20 -1.74 15.13
N PRO A 84 9.27 -2.45 15.52
CA PRO A 84 9.41 -3.86 15.11
C PRO A 84 8.29 -4.71 15.67
N ASP A 85 7.89 -5.72 14.89
CA ASP A 85 6.88 -6.71 15.30
C ASP A 85 5.54 -6.07 15.68
N THR A 86 5.12 -5.03 14.96
CA THR A 86 3.85 -4.36 15.22
C THR A 86 2.99 -4.38 13.97
N SER A 87 1.74 -3.94 14.13
CA SER A 87 0.76 -3.94 13.06
C SER A 87 0.04 -2.61 13.03
N VAL A 88 -0.18 -2.06 11.85
CA VAL A 88 -0.95 -0.83 11.66
C VAL A 88 -1.94 -1.04 10.52
N THR A 89 -3.13 -0.45 10.64
CA THR A 89 -4.19 -0.60 9.67
C THR A 89 -4.77 0.75 9.30
N TRP A 90 -5.00 0.93 8.00
CA TRP A 90 -5.70 2.09 7.43
C TRP A 90 -6.76 1.61 6.45
N THR A 91 -7.78 2.44 6.22
CA THR A 91 -8.61 2.29 5.02
C THR A 91 -8.05 3.22 3.96
N VAL A 92 -8.13 2.81 2.70
CA VAL A 92 -7.48 3.52 1.60
C VAL A 92 -8.50 3.87 0.54
N ALA A 93 -8.49 5.13 0.11
CA ALA A 93 -9.29 5.60 -1.00
C ALA A 93 -8.38 6.22 -2.04
N PHE A 94 -8.52 5.80 -3.29
CA PHE A 94 -7.70 6.31 -4.38
C PHE A 94 -8.43 7.41 -5.15
N SER A 95 -7.66 8.36 -5.67
CA SER A 95 -8.17 9.43 -6.53
C SER A 95 -7.11 9.76 -7.57
N ASP A 96 -7.43 10.68 -8.49
CA ASP A 96 -6.51 11.10 -9.55
C ASP A 96 -6.00 9.90 -10.34
N GLU A 97 -6.93 9.03 -10.78
CA GLU A 97 -6.58 7.85 -11.56
C GLU A 97 -5.56 6.98 -10.85
N ASP A 98 -5.75 6.83 -9.53
CA ASP A 98 -4.90 6.01 -8.66
C ASP A 98 -3.51 6.62 -8.43
N ASP A 99 -3.32 7.91 -8.69
CA ASP A 99 -2.05 8.56 -8.40
C ASP A 99 -2.03 9.23 -7.03
N GLN A 100 -3.15 9.21 -6.34
CA GLN A 100 -3.21 9.67 -4.96
C GLN A 100 -3.95 8.64 -4.13
N ALA A 101 -3.46 8.41 -2.92
CA ALA A 101 -4.12 7.52 -1.97
C ALA A 101 -4.29 8.27 -0.66
N ASP A 102 -5.52 8.30 -0.18
CA ASP A 102 -5.85 8.88 1.11
C ASP A 102 -6.04 7.73 2.10
N LEU A 103 -5.20 7.69 3.11
CA LEU A 103 -5.22 6.64 4.12
C LEU A 103 -5.86 7.18 5.39
N THR A 104 -6.94 6.55 5.82
CA THR A 104 -7.62 6.90 7.05
C THR A 104 -7.23 5.92 8.14
N PHE A 105 -6.67 6.42 9.21
CA PHE A 105 -6.12 5.61 10.28
C PHE A 105 -7.20 4.81 10.99
N VAL A 106 -6.92 3.54 11.27
CA VAL A 106 -7.81 2.67 12.02
C VAL A 106 -7.19 2.29 13.36
N GLU A 107 -6.02 1.66 13.34
CA GLU A 107 -5.38 1.23 14.59
C GLU A 107 -3.89 0.96 14.36
N ASP A 108 -3.12 1.00 15.44
CA ASP A 108 -1.69 0.75 15.40
C ASP A 108 -1.27 0.19 16.76
N SER A 109 -0.57 -0.93 16.74
CA SER A 109 -0.05 -1.51 17.97
C SER A 109 1.28 -0.88 18.42
N CYS A 110 1.86 -0.01 17.59
CA CYS A 110 3.06 0.72 17.95
C CYS A 110 2.67 2.06 18.56
N VAL A 111 2.83 2.20 19.86
CA VAL A 111 2.40 3.39 20.59
C VAL A 111 3.26 4.58 20.20
N ALA A 112 2.62 5.73 20.02
CA ALA A 112 3.28 6.99 19.71
C ALA A 112 4.05 6.98 18.40
N SER A 113 3.52 6.28 17.43
CA SER A 113 4.11 6.21 16.10
C SER A 113 3.62 7.37 15.24
N GLU A 114 4.52 7.92 14.42
CA GLU A 114 4.16 8.97 13.48
C GLU A 114 3.21 8.47 12.40
N ARG A 115 3.16 7.17 12.20
CA ARG A 115 2.28 6.56 11.21
C ARG A 115 0.85 6.37 11.73
N SER A 116 0.62 6.60 13.02
CA SER A 116 -0.69 6.40 13.65
C SER A 116 -1.59 7.60 13.38
N MET A 117 -1.80 7.92 12.12
CA MET A 117 -2.57 9.08 11.72
C MET A 117 -3.04 8.91 10.27
N ASP A 118 -3.93 9.79 9.84
CA ASP A 118 -4.34 9.84 8.46
C ASP A 118 -3.17 10.32 7.60
N LEU A 119 -2.98 9.67 6.46
CA LEU A 119 -1.87 9.96 5.56
C LEU A 119 -2.38 10.25 4.16
N VAL A 120 -1.62 11.03 3.42
CA VAL A 120 -1.86 11.25 1.99
C VAL A 120 -0.60 10.83 1.24
N TRP A 121 -0.76 9.91 0.31
CA TRP A 121 0.31 9.41 -0.51
C TRP A 121 0.14 9.90 -1.94
N ILE A 122 1.22 10.37 -2.54
CA ILE A 122 1.24 10.76 -3.95
C ILE A 122 2.17 9.81 -4.68
N ARG A 123 1.65 9.18 -5.75
CA ARG A 123 2.43 8.21 -6.50
C ARG A 123 3.60 8.88 -7.20
N GLN A 124 4.75 8.26 -7.11
CA GLN A 124 5.96 8.75 -7.77
C GLN A 124 6.13 8.01 -9.09
N SER A 125 6.47 8.76 -10.12
CA SER A 125 6.77 8.14 -11.39
C SER A 125 8.18 7.55 -11.33
N SER A 126 8.34 6.40 -11.94
CA SER A 126 9.65 5.74 -12.00
C SER A 126 10.37 6.08 -13.28
#